data_90230406f22f9052651ddbbad21d8fe4
#
_entry.id   90230406f22f9052651ddbbad21d8fe4
#
_cell.length_a   1.000
_cell.length_b   1.000
_cell.length_c   1.000
_cell.angle_alpha   90.00
_cell.angle_beta   90.00
_cell.angle_gamma   90.00
#
_symmetry.space_group_name_H-M   'P 1'
#
loop_
_entity.id
_entity.type
_entity.pdbx_description
1 polymer ?
#
loop_
_entity_poly.entity_id
_entity_poly.type
_entity_poly.pdbx_seq_one_letter_code
_entity_poly.pdbx_strand_id
1 'polypeptide(L)'
;MPEYHAMRALELVREAQSGRVSAQELAEYFLRRIERYDQSLGLNAVGELNPQALDEAKALEENASPRDFPLFGLPILVKDNIDVAGLHTTAGSPALADNLARRDAPIVANLRRAGAVVLGKTHMTEFANYTALDMPNGYSALAGQVHSAYGAQCDPGGSSTGSAVAVSAGFCAVAIGTDTSFSIVGCATEHGIVGLKPACGALISAGIVPISRTLDSAGPMARDVASALAVYAAMRGVGSSVWEPLSAHGLRLAVNWAGEEAGPAQRQRYAELIEALRSAGAQVCEIEQLGDEPGMEALMQCEFREDLEAYLAEHEVACKTLASIVRFYEAHPATCLRYGMHYLQAALAAGRSEARYAQALERRAAARERVLQELKDVDACLMAGWSDIMHFAGLPSIALPLGMAQDGTPRGMILYGTDETRLLRAALAMETFAGPIAPPPVG
;
A
#
# COMPACT_ATOMS: atom_id res chain seq x y z
N MET A 1 -28.38 -10.78 -7.32
CA MET A 1 -27.98 -9.52 -6.67
C MET A 1 -26.85 -8.93 -7.53
N PRO A 2 -26.70 -7.63 -7.63
CA PRO A 2 -25.57 -7.03 -8.34
C PRO A 2 -24.24 -7.53 -7.77
N GLU A 3 -23.26 -7.70 -8.64
CA GLU A 3 -21.91 -8.13 -8.24
C GLU A 3 -21.05 -6.92 -7.83
N TYR A 4 -21.40 -6.30 -6.70
CA TYR A 4 -20.71 -5.10 -6.21
C TYR A 4 -19.21 -5.32 -6.04
N HIS A 5 -18.77 -6.55 -5.76
CA HIS A 5 -17.35 -6.90 -5.64
C HIS A 5 -16.56 -6.74 -6.95
N ALA A 6 -17.21 -6.76 -8.11
CA ALA A 6 -16.58 -6.53 -9.42
C ALA A 6 -16.54 -5.05 -9.82
N MET A 7 -17.32 -4.19 -9.16
CA MET A 7 -17.40 -2.77 -9.48
C MET A 7 -16.17 -2.00 -8.98
N ARG A 8 -15.81 -0.92 -9.69
CA ARG A 8 -14.78 0.02 -9.27
C ARG A 8 -15.29 0.89 -8.11
N ALA A 9 -14.39 1.44 -7.28
CA ALA A 9 -14.81 2.20 -6.11
C ALA A 9 -15.69 3.41 -6.45
N LEU A 10 -15.33 4.17 -7.49
CA LEU A 10 -16.14 5.32 -7.92
C LEU A 10 -17.48 4.93 -8.55
N GLU A 11 -17.63 3.71 -9.03
CA GLU A 11 -18.93 3.17 -9.46
C GLU A 11 -19.83 2.89 -8.26
N LEU A 12 -19.29 2.22 -7.22
CA LEU A 12 -19.99 2.01 -5.96
C LEU A 12 -20.46 3.32 -5.31
N VAL A 13 -19.58 4.32 -5.28
CA VAL A 13 -19.91 5.67 -4.77
C VAL A 13 -21.08 6.25 -5.56
N ARG A 14 -21.07 6.17 -6.90
CA ARG A 14 -22.18 6.68 -7.74
C ARG A 14 -23.49 5.92 -7.51
N GLU A 15 -23.44 4.60 -7.32
CA GLU A 15 -24.61 3.79 -6.97
C GLU A 15 -25.20 4.26 -5.63
N ALA A 16 -24.35 4.44 -4.61
CA ALA A 16 -24.79 4.91 -3.29
C ALA A 16 -25.32 6.35 -3.34
N GLN A 17 -24.60 7.28 -3.99
CA GLN A 17 -25.04 8.67 -4.11
C GLN A 17 -26.35 8.85 -4.88
N SER A 18 -26.67 7.92 -5.80
CA SER A 18 -27.93 7.94 -6.54
C SER A 18 -29.09 7.24 -5.81
N GLY A 19 -28.82 6.61 -4.65
CA GLY A 19 -29.80 5.87 -3.88
C GLY A 19 -30.20 4.52 -4.50
N ARG A 20 -29.45 4.00 -5.49
CA ARG A 20 -29.69 2.65 -6.06
C ARG A 20 -29.24 1.53 -5.12
N VAL A 21 -28.33 1.82 -4.23
CA VAL A 21 -27.92 0.97 -3.12
C VAL A 21 -27.64 1.85 -1.92
N SER A 22 -27.91 1.38 -0.72
CA SER A 22 -27.56 2.11 0.50
C SER A 22 -26.11 1.83 0.91
N ALA A 23 -25.51 2.73 1.71
CA ALA A 23 -24.19 2.52 2.29
C ALA A 23 -24.18 1.30 3.21
N GLN A 24 -25.28 1.09 3.94
CA GLN A 24 -25.46 -0.06 4.81
C GLN A 24 -25.51 -1.39 4.00
N GLU A 25 -26.25 -1.42 2.89
CA GLU A 25 -26.31 -2.60 2.00
C GLU A 25 -24.94 -2.92 1.38
N LEU A 26 -24.16 -1.90 0.99
CA LEU A 26 -22.79 -2.10 0.52
C LEU A 26 -21.88 -2.67 1.61
N ALA A 27 -21.90 -2.09 2.79
CA ALA A 27 -21.10 -2.58 3.93
C ALA A 27 -21.45 -4.03 4.26
N GLU A 28 -22.75 -4.35 4.37
CA GLU A 28 -23.24 -5.69 4.63
C GLU A 28 -22.86 -6.69 3.54
N TYR A 29 -22.91 -6.29 2.26
CA TYR A 29 -22.49 -7.12 1.14
C TYR A 29 -21.02 -7.55 1.25
N PHE A 30 -20.12 -6.59 1.52
CA PHE A 30 -18.69 -6.88 1.61
C PHE A 30 -18.34 -7.64 2.89
N LEU A 31 -18.98 -7.33 4.03
CA LEU A 31 -18.80 -8.10 5.27
C LEU A 31 -19.20 -9.57 5.10
N ARG A 32 -20.35 -9.84 4.48
CA ARG A 32 -20.79 -11.21 4.16
C ARG A 32 -19.81 -11.91 3.21
N ARG A 33 -19.23 -11.18 2.25
CA ARG A 33 -18.25 -11.75 1.33
C ARG A 33 -16.96 -12.13 2.05
N ILE A 34 -16.46 -11.29 2.94
CA ILE A 34 -15.31 -11.58 3.80
C ILE A 34 -15.58 -12.84 4.64
N GLU A 35 -16.70 -12.86 5.38
CA GLU A 35 -17.10 -14.00 6.22
C GLU A 35 -17.18 -15.32 5.42
N ARG A 36 -17.69 -15.24 4.21
CA ARG A 36 -17.89 -16.43 3.39
C ARG A 36 -16.60 -16.98 2.81
N TYR A 37 -15.66 -16.13 2.38
CA TYR A 37 -14.58 -16.57 1.51
C TYR A 37 -13.19 -16.43 2.13
N ASP A 38 -12.93 -15.48 3.03
CA ASP A 38 -11.56 -15.23 3.51
C ASP A 38 -10.93 -16.46 4.18
N GLN A 39 -11.58 -16.98 5.20
CA GLN A 39 -11.08 -18.15 5.93
C GLN A 39 -11.39 -19.47 5.19
N SER A 40 -12.53 -19.57 4.51
CA SER A 40 -12.91 -20.81 3.82
C SER A 40 -12.00 -21.15 2.63
N LEU A 41 -11.41 -20.14 2.00
CA LEU A 41 -10.40 -20.29 0.95
C LEU A 41 -8.97 -20.23 1.48
N GLY A 42 -8.78 -20.03 2.78
CA GLY A 42 -7.48 -19.94 3.41
C GLY A 42 -6.69 -18.70 3.03
N LEU A 43 -7.36 -17.59 2.63
CA LEU A 43 -6.69 -16.36 2.23
C LEU A 43 -6.11 -15.63 3.44
N ASN A 44 -6.84 -15.60 4.56
CA ASN A 44 -6.43 -14.95 5.80
C ASN A 44 -6.00 -13.49 5.62
N ALA A 45 -6.72 -12.77 4.75
CA ALA A 45 -6.39 -11.39 4.38
C ALA A 45 -6.93 -10.37 5.37
N VAL A 46 -8.09 -10.68 5.99
CA VAL A 46 -8.82 -9.75 6.87
C VAL A 46 -8.67 -10.18 8.32
N GLY A 47 -8.31 -9.23 9.16
CA GLY A 47 -8.18 -9.41 10.60
C GLY A 47 -9.43 -8.99 11.35
N GLU A 48 -9.28 -8.04 12.29
CA GLU A 48 -10.38 -7.54 13.10
C GLU A 48 -11.39 -6.75 12.26
N LEU A 49 -12.66 -7.18 12.28
CA LEU A 49 -13.76 -6.44 11.65
C LEU A 49 -14.26 -5.33 12.59
N ASN A 50 -14.71 -4.22 12.01
CA ASN A 50 -15.32 -3.12 12.74
C ASN A 50 -16.76 -3.49 13.15
N PRO A 51 -17.04 -3.71 14.44
CA PRO A 51 -18.36 -4.08 14.90
C PRO A 51 -19.39 -2.96 14.70
N GLN A 52 -18.94 -1.73 14.46
CA GLN A 52 -19.81 -0.55 14.27
C GLN A 52 -19.99 -0.22 12.76
N ALA A 53 -19.43 -0.99 11.83
CA ALA A 53 -19.44 -0.64 10.41
C ALA A 53 -20.84 -0.41 9.83
N LEU A 54 -21.82 -1.23 10.22
CA LEU A 54 -23.19 -1.08 9.75
C LEU A 54 -23.92 0.12 10.39
N ASP A 55 -23.66 0.38 11.66
CA ASP A 55 -24.22 1.54 12.36
C ASP A 55 -23.61 2.85 11.82
N GLU A 56 -22.30 2.86 11.52
CA GLU A 56 -21.61 3.98 10.88
C GLU A 56 -22.19 4.26 9.48
N ALA A 57 -22.39 3.22 8.67
CA ALA A 57 -22.99 3.34 7.35
C ALA A 57 -24.42 3.90 7.41
N LYS A 58 -25.22 3.41 8.36
CA LYS A 58 -26.58 3.91 8.60
C LYS A 58 -26.59 5.37 9.07
N ALA A 59 -25.72 5.71 10.02
CA ALA A 59 -25.61 7.09 10.51
C ALA A 59 -25.17 8.07 9.41
N LEU A 60 -24.33 7.64 8.49
CA LEU A 60 -23.93 8.43 7.31
C LEU A 60 -25.15 8.73 6.43
N GLU A 61 -26.03 7.77 6.18
CA GLU A 61 -27.25 7.95 5.37
C GLU A 61 -28.26 8.89 6.03
N GLU A 62 -28.44 8.78 7.35
CA GLU A 62 -29.43 9.56 8.07
C GLU A 62 -29.00 11.04 8.24
N ASN A 63 -27.70 11.33 8.28
CA ASN A 63 -27.18 12.64 8.67
C ASN A 63 -26.47 13.40 7.53
N ALA A 64 -26.38 12.81 6.35
CA ALA A 64 -25.57 13.37 5.26
C ALA A 64 -26.36 13.53 3.95
N SER A 65 -26.07 14.63 3.22
CA SER A 65 -26.43 14.71 1.79
C SER A 65 -25.41 13.88 0.98
N PRO A 66 -25.80 12.81 0.29
CA PRO A 66 -24.87 11.91 -0.36
C PRO A 66 -23.87 12.61 -1.30
N ARG A 67 -24.29 13.70 -1.95
CA ARG A 67 -23.45 14.44 -2.92
C ARG A 67 -22.36 15.28 -2.28
N ASP A 68 -22.46 15.55 -0.98
CA ASP A 68 -21.46 16.36 -0.27
C ASP A 68 -20.22 15.55 0.13
N PHE A 69 -20.31 14.23 -0.02
CA PHE A 69 -19.25 13.29 0.36
C PHE A 69 -18.66 12.58 -0.86
N PRO A 70 -17.40 12.85 -1.21
CA PRO A 70 -16.77 12.28 -2.41
C PRO A 70 -16.61 10.75 -2.38
N LEU A 71 -16.64 10.13 -1.19
CA LEU A 71 -16.54 8.68 -0.98
C LEU A 71 -17.78 8.12 -0.28
N PHE A 72 -18.95 8.75 -0.47
CA PHE A 72 -20.20 8.37 0.21
C PHE A 72 -20.49 6.87 0.13
N GLY A 73 -20.53 6.22 1.31
CA GLY A 73 -20.85 4.82 1.44
C GLY A 73 -19.80 3.83 0.93
N LEU A 74 -18.60 4.30 0.54
CA LEU A 74 -17.53 3.42 0.05
C LEU A 74 -16.96 2.55 1.17
N PRO A 75 -17.14 1.21 1.12
CA PRO A 75 -16.54 0.30 2.08
C PRO A 75 -15.03 0.15 1.84
N ILE A 76 -14.22 0.35 2.89
CA ILE A 76 -12.76 0.24 2.84
C ILE A 76 -12.22 -0.67 3.95
N LEU A 77 -11.03 -1.24 3.72
CA LEU A 77 -10.24 -1.94 4.72
C LEU A 77 -8.92 -1.21 4.96
N VAL A 78 -8.36 -1.33 6.16
CA VAL A 78 -7.19 -0.57 6.61
C VAL A 78 -6.13 -1.51 7.16
N LYS A 79 -4.88 -1.38 6.69
CA LYS A 79 -3.74 -2.21 7.15
C LYS A 79 -3.55 -2.14 8.66
N ASP A 80 -3.16 -3.25 9.26
CA ASP A 80 -3.10 -3.42 10.71
C ASP A 80 -1.97 -2.62 11.42
N ASN A 81 -1.21 -1.84 10.71
CA ASN A 81 -0.31 -0.86 11.32
C ASN A 81 -0.86 0.57 11.34
N ILE A 82 -2.12 0.81 10.95
CA ILE A 82 -2.78 2.12 10.90
C ILE A 82 -3.91 2.15 11.94
N ASP A 83 -3.94 3.16 12.79
CA ASP A 83 -4.95 3.32 13.82
C ASP A 83 -6.35 3.58 13.23
N VAL A 84 -7.29 2.76 13.69
CA VAL A 84 -8.72 2.94 13.50
C VAL A 84 -9.36 2.92 14.88
N ALA A 85 -10.04 3.99 15.27
CA ALA A 85 -10.66 4.12 16.59
C ALA A 85 -11.55 2.91 16.92
N GLY A 86 -11.31 2.30 18.08
CA GLY A 86 -12.07 1.14 18.55
C GLY A 86 -11.56 -0.21 18.01
N LEU A 87 -10.53 -0.24 17.15
CA LEU A 87 -9.89 -1.47 16.67
C LEU A 87 -8.44 -1.55 17.13
N HIS A 88 -7.90 -2.77 17.17
CA HIS A 88 -6.49 -2.99 17.51
C HIS A 88 -5.58 -2.64 16.33
N THR A 89 -4.39 -2.14 16.67
CA THR A 89 -3.31 -1.83 15.73
C THR A 89 -2.07 -2.60 16.16
N THR A 90 -1.92 -3.81 15.65
CA THR A 90 -0.94 -4.77 16.18
C THR A 90 0.36 -4.84 15.37
N ALA A 91 0.38 -4.28 14.17
CA ALA A 91 1.46 -4.49 13.20
C ALA A 91 1.80 -5.98 12.98
N GLY A 92 0.83 -6.89 13.18
CA GLY A 92 1.00 -8.34 13.10
C GLY A 92 1.77 -8.97 14.27
N SER A 93 2.10 -8.21 15.31
CA SER A 93 2.92 -8.65 16.45
C SER A 93 2.08 -9.04 17.66
N PRO A 94 2.32 -10.24 18.26
CA PRO A 94 1.71 -10.61 19.53
C PRO A 94 2.06 -9.65 20.68
N ALA A 95 3.21 -8.97 20.61
CA ALA A 95 3.62 -8.00 21.63
C ALA A 95 2.78 -6.71 21.62
N LEU A 96 2.00 -6.46 20.56
CA LEU A 96 1.10 -5.33 20.42
C LEU A 96 -0.38 -5.78 20.34
N ALA A 97 -0.70 -7.01 20.70
CA ALA A 97 -2.06 -7.54 20.62
C ALA A 97 -3.08 -6.77 21.50
N ASP A 98 -2.60 -6.05 22.53
CA ASP A 98 -3.42 -5.21 23.42
C ASP A 98 -3.49 -3.74 23.00
N ASN A 99 -2.91 -3.37 21.86
CA ASN A 99 -2.86 -1.98 21.38
C ASN A 99 -4.18 -1.56 20.73
N LEU A 100 -5.17 -1.23 21.54
CA LEU A 100 -6.47 -0.70 21.11
C LEU A 100 -6.35 0.79 20.79
N ALA A 101 -6.55 1.16 19.52
CA ALA A 101 -6.51 2.55 19.08
C ALA A 101 -7.73 3.33 19.64
N ARG A 102 -7.48 4.43 20.33
CA ARG A 102 -8.53 5.30 20.89
C ARG A 102 -9.03 6.37 19.94
N ARG A 103 -8.27 6.62 18.88
CA ARG A 103 -8.57 7.62 17.83
C ARG A 103 -8.12 7.11 16.48
N ASP A 104 -8.77 7.59 15.45
CA ASP A 104 -8.32 7.34 14.07
C ASP A 104 -6.97 8.02 13.80
N ALA A 105 -6.12 7.37 13.01
CA ALA A 105 -5.04 8.07 12.32
C ALA A 105 -5.63 9.21 11.47
N PRO A 106 -4.95 10.37 11.32
CA PRO A 106 -5.49 11.51 10.55
C PRO A 106 -5.97 11.15 9.16
N ILE A 107 -5.31 10.22 8.47
CA ILE A 107 -5.70 9.73 7.14
C ILE A 107 -7.03 8.96 7.19
N VAL A 108 -7.29 8.18 8.24
CA VAL A 108 -8.54 7.44 8.44
C VAL A 108 -9.67 8.41 8.80
N ALA A 109 -9.41 9.37 9.70
CA ALA A 109 -10.38 10.42 10.04
C ALA A 109 -10.79 11.23 8.79
N ASN A 110 -9.85 11.50 7.87
CA ASN A 110 -10.13 12.16 6.61
C ASN A 110 -11.01 11.31 5.69
N LEU A 111 -10.75 10.01 5.60
CA LEU A 111 -11.55 9.07 4.82
C LEU A 111 -12.99 8.98 5.35
N ARG A 112 -13.18 8.89 6.67
CA ARG A 112 -14.52 8.93 7.29
C ARG A 112 -15.22 10.25 7.00
N ARG A 113 -14.52 11.37 7.10
CA ARG A 113 -15.08 12.70 6.75
C ARG A 113 -15.46 12.80 5.27
N ALA A 114 -14.81 12.05 4.40
CA ALA A 114 -15.16 11.94 2.99
C ALA A 114 -16.34 10.98 2.71
N GLY A 115 -16.86 10.31 3.74
CA GLY A 115 -17.99 9.37 3.66
C GLY A 115 -17.63 7.92 3.45
N ALA A 116 -16.36 7.53 3.60
CA ALA A 116 -15.98 6.12 3.56
C ALA A 116 -16.37 5.38 4.84
N VAL A 117 -16.75 4.11 4.70
CA VAL A 117 -17.12 3.20 5.81
C VAL A 117 -15.98 2.22 6.03
N VAL A 118 -15.38 2.23 7.23
CA VAL A 118 -14.29 1.32 7.58
C VAL A 118 -14.87 -0.03 8.01
N LEU A 119 -14.64 -1.08 7.21
CA LEU A 119 -15.10 -2.44 7.49
C LEU A 119 -14.24 -3.17 8.52
N GLY A 120 -12.95 -2.83 8.63
CA GLY A 120 -12.01 -3.50 9.53
C GLY A 120 -10.56 -3.34 9.12
N LYS A 121 -9.70 -4.21 9.70
CA LYS A 121 -8.26 -4.25 9.50
C LYS A 121 -7.86 -5.38 8.56
N THR A 122 -6.77 -5.18 7.82
CA THR A 122 -6.16 -6.24 7.00
C THR A 122 -4.88 -6.74 7.64
N HIS A 123 -4.65 -8.04 7.60
CA HIS A 123 -3.39 -8.64 8.03
C HIS A 123 -2.22 -8.15 7.17
N MET A 124 -1.04 -8.25 7.73
CA MET A 124 0.18 -7.73 7.12
C MET A 124 1.39 -8.59 7.48
N THR A 125 2.49 -8.43 6.77
CA THR A 125 3.75 -8.99 7.24
C THR A 125 4.20 -8.24 8.49
N GLU A 126 4.61 -8.98 9.50
CA GLU A 126 4.91 -8.49 10.84
C GLU A 126 5.92 -7.34 10.84
N PHE A 127 5.60 -6.25 11.58
CA PHE A 127 6.36 -5.00 11.60
C PHE A 127 6.74 -4.51 10.19
N ALA A 128 5.82 -4.65 9.24
CA ALA A 128 6.01 -4.24 7.84
C ALA A 128 7.25 -4.87 7.17
N ASN A 129 7.54 -6.14 7.43
CA ASN A 129 8.74 -6.89 7.03
C ASN A 129 10.01 -6.53 7.83
N TYR A 130 9.89 -5.78 8.93
CA TYR A 130 11.05 -5.35 9.71
C TYR A 130 11.27 -6.19 10.99
N THR A 131 10.99 -7.51 10.93
CA THR A 131 11.20 -8.45 12.03
C THR A 131 12.40 -9.36 11.81
N ALA A 132 12.43 -10.11 10.70
CA ALA A 132 13.44 -11.10 10.40
C ALA A 132 13.77 -11.18 8.90
N LEU A 133 15.00 -11.63 8.57
CA LEU A 133 15.50 -11.72 7.19
C LEU A 133 14.73 -12.72 6.33
N ASP A 134 14.48 -13.93 6.85
CA ASP A 134 13.91 -15.03 6.08
C ASP A 134 12.41 -15.21 6.32
N MET A 135 11.74 -14.17 6.84
CA MET A 135 10.31 -14.20 7.07
C MET A 135 9.56 -14.03 5.74
N PRO A 136 8.67 -14.98 5.37
CA PRO A 136 7.95 -14.87 4.11
C PRO A 136 6.98 -13.69 4.11
N ASN A 137 6.76 -13.11 2.93
CA ASN A 137 5.74 -12.09 2.74
C ASN A 137 4.37 -12.57 3.24
N GLY A 138 3.63 -11.69 3.90
CA GLY A 138 2.31 -12.01 4.45
C GLY A 138 2.31 -12.81 5.74
N TYR A 139 3.47 -13.21 6.30
CA TYR A 139 3.51 -13.89 7.59
C TYR A 139 3.56 -12.90 8.75
N SER A 140 2.82 -13.22 9.81
CA SER A 140 2.96 -12.58 11.11
C SER A 140 2.80 -13.61 12.23
N ALA A 141 3.51 -13.40 13.35
CA ALA A 141 3.41 -14.28 14.50
C ALA A 141 2.01 -14.25 15.14
N LEU A 142 1.29 -13.15 15.00
CA LEU A 142 -0.07 -13.00 15.54
C LEU A 142 -1.13 -13.70 14.68
N ALA A 143 -1.07 -13.56 13.35
CA ALA A 143 -2.13 -13.99 12.46
C ALA A 143 -1.77 -15.19 11.56
N GLY A 144 -0.51 -15.59 11.51
CA GLY A 144 -0.03 -16.61 10.58
C GLY A 144 0.19 -16.07 9.18
N GLN A 145 -0.02 -16.92 8.17
CA GLN A 145 0.25 -16.62 6.76
C GLN A 145 -0.98 -16.10 6.05
N VAL A 146 -0.83 -15.00 5.32
CA VAL A 146 -1.78 -14.52 4.29
C VAL A 146 -1.40 -15.15 2.96
N HIS A 147 -2.36 -15.65 2.21
CA HIS A 147 -2.13 -16.28 0.89
C HIS A 147 -2.71 -15.44 -0.24
N SER A 148 -2.09 -15.50 -1.40
CA SER A 148 -2.59 -14.86 -2.61
C SER A 148 -3.91 -15.47 -3.07
N ALA A 149 -4.86 -14.65 -3.52
CA ALA A 149 -6.11 -15.10 -4.11
C ALA A 149 -5.90 -15.83 -5.46
N TYR A 150 -4.73 -15.71 -6.06
CA TYR A 150 -4.36 -16.39 -7.31
C TYR A 150 -3.72 -17.77 -7.09
N GLY A 151 -3.60 -18.21 -5.86
CA GLY A 151 -3.12 -19.52 -5.47
C GLY A 151 -1.97 -19.49 -4.47
N ALA A 152 -1.84 -20.55 -3.68
CA ALA A 152 -0.86 -20.64 -2.60
C ALA A 152 0.60 -20.68 -3.08
N GLN A 153 0.84 -20.92 -4.37
CA GLN A 153 2.16 -20.91 -5.00
C GLN A 153 2.61 -19.49 -5.38
N CYS A 154 1.70 -18.50 -5.39
CA CYS A 154 2.02 -17.12 -5.69
C CYS A 154 2.56 -16.42 -4.44
N ASP A 155 3.63 -15.66 -4.57
CA ASP A 155 4.07 -14.76 -3.51
C ASP A 155 2.95 -13.73 -3.27
N PRO A 156 2.40 -13.62 -2.05
CA PRO A 156 1.33 -12.68 -1.78
C PRO A 156 1.83 -11.23 -1.65
N GLY A 157 3.13 -10.97 -1.89
CA GLY A 157 3.74 -9.66 -1.67
C GLY A 157 3.70 -9.23 -0.20
N GLY A 158 4.49 -8.24 0.14
CA GLY A 158 4.60 -7.71 1.51
C GLY A 158 5.06 -6.25 1.51
N SER A 159 4.72 -5.57 2.55
CA SER A 159 4.03 -5.96 3.78
C SER A 159 2.53 -5.64 3.80
N SER A 160 1.95 -4.91 2.83
CA SER A 160 0.49 -4.63 2.74
C SER A 160 -0.29 -5.80 2.14
N THR A 161 0.11 -7.03 2.51
CA THR A 161 -0.36 -8.28 1.92
C THR A 161 -1.87 -8.42 1.97
N GLY A 162 -2.46 -8.35 3.16
CA GLY A 162 -3.91 -8.49 3.31
C GLY A 162 -4.70 -7.39 2.60
N SER A 163 -4.15 -6.16 2.51
CA SER A 163 -4.77 -5.07 1.74
C SER A 163 -4.82 -5.39 0.25
N ALA A 164 -3.72 -5.92 -0.33
CA ALA A 164 -3.67 -6.32 -1.72
C ALA A 164 -4.61 -7.50 -2.03
N VAL A 165 -4.56 -8.54 -1.19
CA VAL A 165 -5.44 -9.72 -1.30
C VAL A 165 -6.90 -9.31 -1.18
N ALA A 166 -7.26 -8.46 -0.22
CA ALA A 166 -8.65 -8.02 -0.02
C ALA A 166 -9.21 -7.29 -1.26
N VAL A 167 -8.42 -6.44 -1.91
CA VAL A 167 -8.85 -5.75 -3.15
C VAL A 167 -8.97 -6.73 -4.31
N SER A 168 -7.97 -7.59 -4.54
CA SER A 168 -7.99 -8.56 -5.65
C SER A 168 -9.09 -9.61 -5.47
N ALA A 169 -9.34 -10.11 -4.24
CA ALA A 169 -10.39 -11.07 -3.91
C ALA A 169 -11.81 -10.44 -3.89
N GLY A 170 -11.90 -9.11 -4.00
CA GLY A 170 -13.19 -8.41 -3.96
C GLY A 170 -13.82 -8.34 -2.57
N PHE A 171 -13.03 -8.29 -1.50
CA PHE A 171 -13.50 -8.06 -0.13
C PHE A 171 -13.72 -6.58 0.18
N CYS A 172 -13.17 -5.72 -0.63
CA CYS A 172 -13.43 -4.28 -0.71
C CYS A 172 -13.04 -3.77 -2.10
N ALA A 173 -13.49 -2.56 -2.44
CA ALA A 173 -13.04 -1.92 -3.68
C ALA A 173 -11.70 -1.18 -3.50
N VAL A 174 -11.40 -0.75 -2.27
CA VAL A 174 -10.16 -0.07 -1.89
C VAL A 174 -9.72 -0.51 -0.51
N ALA A 175 -8.43 -0.72 -0.34
CA ALA A 175 -7.78 -0.87 0.96
C ALA A 175 -6.65 0.15 1.12
N ILE A 176 -6.30 0.45 2.37
CA ILE A 176 -5.20 1.36 2.70
C ILE A 176 -4.00 0.51 3.13
N GLY A 177 -2.84 0.79 2.54
CA GLY A 177 -1.56 0.19 2.88
C GLY A 177 -0.54 1.20 3.38
N THR A 178 0.67 0.71 3.70
CA THR A 178 1.86 1.51 3.98
C THR A 178 3.04 0.97 3.18
N ASP A 179 3.96 1.83 2.82
CA ASP A 179 5.13 1.51 1.99
C ASP A 179 6.36 2.26 2.51
N THR A 180 7.38 1.50 2.85
CA THR A 180 8.73 2.01 3.15
C THR A 180 9.65 1.64 1.98
N SER A 181 9.49 0.39 1.47
CA SER A 181 10.17 -0.18 0.32
C SER A 181 9.25 -1.25 -0.30
N PHE A 182 8.58 -0.92 -1.40
CA PHE A 182 7.68 -1.79 -2.18
C PHE A 182 6.43 -2.33 -1.46
N SER A 183 6.16 -1.96 -0.22
CA SER A 183 5.06 -2.57 0.55
C SER A 183 3.64 -2.19 0.09
N ILE A 184 3.46 -1.20 -0.79
CA ILE A 184 2.23 -0.94 -1.54
C ILE A 184 2.43 -1.32 -3.00
N VAL A 185 3.44 -0.73 -3.67
CA VAL A 185 3.58 -0.87 -5.11
C VAL A 185 3.99 -2.28 -5.52
N GLY A 186 4.86 -2.95 -4.75
CA GLY A 186 5.22 -4.35 -4.97
C GLY A 186 4.03 -5.28 -4.75
N CYS A 187 3.32 -5.16 -3.61
CA CYS A 187 2.10 -5.94 -3.39
C CYS A 187 1.08 -5.75 -4.53
N ALA A 188 0.91 -4.51 -5.01
CA ALA A 188 -0.03 -4.23 -6.08
C ALA A 188 0.34 -4.93 -7.40
N THR A 189 1.65 -5.02 -7.74
CA THR A 189 2.10 -5.74 -8.93
C THR A 189 1.81 -7.23 -8.87
N GLU A 190 1.99 -7.86 -7.70
CA GLU A 190 1.73 -9.29 -7.47
C GLU A 190 0.24 -9.65 -7.50
N HIS A 191 -0.64 -8.66 -7.34
CA HIS A 191 -2.10 -8.85 -7.34
C HIS A 191 -2.80 -8.24 -8.55
N GLY A 192 -2.07 -7.63 -9.49
CA GLY A 192 -2.63 -7.00 -10.68
C GLY A 192 -3.62 -5.89 -10.36
N ILE A 193 -3.35 -5.11 -9.34
CA ILE A 193 -4.14 -3.96 -8.89
C ILE A 193 -3.33 -2.68 -8.96
N VAL A 194 -3.97 -1.55 -8.75
CA VAL A 194 -3.31 -0.25 -8.61
C VAL A 194 -2.92 -0.03 -7.16
N GLY A 195 -1.65 0.35 -6.94
CA GLY A 195 -1.16 0.76 -5.63
C GLY A 195 -0.45 2.10 -5.72
N LEU A 196 -0.93 3.11 -5.00
CA LEU A 196 -0.33 4.43 -4.99
C LEU A 196 0.45 4.65 -3.68
N LYS A 197 1.75 4.86 -3.80
CA LYS A 197 2.62 5.37 -2.75
C LYS A 197 2.90 6.85 -3.01
N PRO A 198 2.32 7.77 -2.25
CA PRO A 198 2.63 9.20 -2.34
C PRO A 198 4.10 9.49 -2.03
N ALA A 199 4.55 10.70 -2.33
CA ALA A 199 5.85 11.18 -1.87
C ALA A 199 5.96 11.10 -0.33
N CYS A 200 7.15 10.78 0.19
CA CYS A 200 7.37 10.81 1.64
C CYS A 200 7.03 12.20 2.21
N GLY A 201 6.27 12.22 3.30
CA GLY A 201 5.79 13.46 3.93
C GLY A 201 4.56 14.11 3.27
N ALA A 202 4.00 13.55 2.20
CA ALA A 202 2.77 14.05 1.58
C ALA A 202 1.51 13.83 2.45
N LEU A 203 1.54 12.84 3.32
CA LEU A 203 0.50 12.52 4.29
C LEU A 203 1.06 12.57 5.71
N ILE A 204 0.17 12.86 6.67
CA ILE A 204 0.50 12.82 8.10
C ILE A 204 0.61 11.36 8.53
N SER A 205 1.75 10.96 9.09
CA SER A 205 2.05 9.60 9.55
C SER A 205 1.66 9.31 11.01
N ALA A 206 1.10 10.28 11.74
CA ALA A 206 0.60 10.04 13.09
C ALA A 206 -0.45 8.92 13.13
N GLY A 207 -0.42 8.08 14.17
CA GLY A 207 -1.31 6.92 14.28
C GLY A 207 -0.95 5.78 13.32
N ILE A 208 0.29 5.70 12.86
CA ILE A 208 0.81 4.59 12.05
C ILE A 208 2.03 4.01 12.75
N VAL A 209 2.04 2.70 13.00
CA VAL A 209 3.23 1.99 13.48
C VAL A 209 4.31 2.08 12.42
N PRO A 210 5.45 2.74 12.70
CA PRO A 210 6.43 3.11 11.69
C PRO A 210 7.52 2.04 11.48
N ILE A 211 8.25 2.16 10.35
CA ILE A 211 9.63 1.71 10.23
C ILE A 211 10.57 2.92 10.27
N SER A 212 10.28 3.96 9.48
CA SER A 212 11.15 5.10 9.30
C SER A 212 10.35 6.35 8.93
N ARG A 213 10.41 7.38 9.78
CA ARG A 213 9.78 8.70 9.53
C ARG A 213 10.20 9.33 8.22
N THR A 214 11.41 8.99 7.74
CA THR A 214 11.99 9.54 6.51
C THR A 214 11.51 8.83 5.25
N LEU A 215 11.19 7.53 5.34
CA LEU A 215 10.90 6.68 4.19
C LEU A 215 9.44 6.27 4.07
N ASP A 216 8.71 6.20 5.21
CA ASP A 216 7.35 5.67 5.24
C ASP A 216 6.35 6.57 4.52
N SER A 217 5.41 5.93 3.84
CA SER A 217 4.25 6.57 3.24
C SER A 217 3.03 5.65 3.36
N ALA A 218 1.85 6.21 3.60
CA ALA A 218 0.59 5.50 3.49
C ALA A 218 -0.06 5.78 2.13
N GLY A 219 -0.85 4.85 1.62
CA GLY A 219 -1.52 5.07 0.34
C GLY A 219 -2.60 4.04 0.02
N PRO A 220 -3.47 4.34 -0.96
CA PRO A 220 -4.55 3.48 -1.37
C PRO A 220 -4.10 2.39 -2.34
N MET A 221 -4.76 1.24 -2.23
CA MET A 221 -4.71 0.12 -3.15
C MET A 221 -6.12 -0.09 -3.72
N ALA A 222 -6.27 -0.07 -5.03
CA ALA A 222 -7.57 -0.08 -5.71
C ALA A 222 -7.50 -0.87 -7.03
N ARG A 223 -8.64 -1.07 -7.72
CA ARG A 223 -8.65 -1.76 -9.02
C ARG A 223 -8.38 -0.86 -10.21
N ASP A 224 -8.46 0.46 -10.03
CA ASP A 224 -8.23 1.45 -11.09
C ASP A 224 -7.57 2.72 -10.53
N VAL A 225 -6.90 3.45 -11.41
CA VAL A 225 -6.17 4.65 -11.05
C VAL A 225 -7.11 5.75 -10.54
N ALA A 226 -8.24 5.97 -11.19
CA ALA A 226 -9.18 7.04 -10.80
C ALA A 226 -9.71 6.83 -9.37
N SER A 227 -10.02 5.58 -8.99
CA SER A 227 -10.41 5.22 -7.62
C SER A 227 -9.28 5.47 -6.61
N ALA A 228 -8.05 5.06 -6.93
CA ALA A 228 -6.89 5.31 -6.08
C ALA A 228 -6.66 6.82 -5.86
N LEU A 229 -6.76 7.63 -6.92
CA LEU A 229 -6.60 9.08 -6.83
C LEU A 229 -7.68 9.77 -6.00
N ALA A 230 -8.94 9.34 -6.12
CA ALA A 230 -10.04 9.89 -5.34
C ALA A 230 -9.85 9.60 -3.84
N VAL A 231 -9.45 8.38 -3.50
CA VAL A 231 -9.17 7.99 -2.12
C VAL A 231 -7.93 8.73 -1.58
N TYR A 232 -6.87 8.87 -2.38
CA TYR A 232 -5.70 9.66 -2.00
C TYR A 232 -6.05 11.13 -1.72
N ALA A 233 -6.88 11.77 -2.55
CA ALA A 233 -7.37 13.12 -2.31
C ALA A 233 -8.11 13.22 -0.98
N ALA A 234 -8.98 12.24 -0.69
CA ALA A 234 -9.68 12.15 0.59
C ALA A 234 -8.72 11.96 1.78
N MET A 235 -7.71 11.08 1.67
CA MET A 235 -6.68 10.90 2.72
C MET A 235 -5.96 12.22 3.07
N ARG A 236 -5.73 13.07 2.08
CA ARG A 236 -5.15 14.42 2.27
C ARG A 236 -6.11 15.42 2.90
N GLY A 237 -7.39 15.10 3.02
CA GLY A 237 -8.42 16.03 3.48
C GLY A 237 -8.72 17.15 2.48
N VAL A 238 -8.39 16.96 1.20
CA VAL A 238 -8.75 17.87 0.12
C VAL A 238 -9.98 17.34 -0.62
N GLY A 239 -10.80 18.23 -1.15
CA GLY A 239 -11.96 17.85 -1.96
C GLY A 239 -11.52 17.08 -3.22
N SER A 240 -12.47 16.39 -3.85
CA SER A 240 -12.23 15.65 -5.08
C SER A 240 -11.59 16.55 -6.14
N SER A 241 -10.34 16.29 -6.49
CA SER A 241 -9.71 16.88 -7.67
C SER A 241 -10.03 15.98 -8.85
N VAL A 242 -10.59 16.57 -9.91
CA VAL A 242 -10.73 15.88 -11.19
C VAL A 242 -9.34 15.81 -11.82
N TRP A 243 -8.80 14.62 -11.88
CA TRP A 243 -7.53 14.36 -12.55
C TRP A 243 -7.82 14.03 -14.01
N GLU A 244 -7.26 14.83 -14.91
CA GLU A 244 -7.34 14.51 -16.34
C GLU A 244 -6.07 13.79 -16.78
N PRO A 245 -6.20 12.68 -17.54
CA PRO A 245 -5.03 11.97 -18.07
C PRO A 245 -4.20 12.89 -18.97
N LEU A 246 -2.89 12.65 -19.00
CA LEU A 246 -2.07 13.19 -20.09
C LEU A 246 -2.47 12.50 -21.40
N SER A 247 -2.28 13.21 -22.52
CA SER A 247 -2.42 12.56 -23.82
C SER A 247 -1.26 11.60 -24.01
N ALA A 248 -1.54 10.36 -24.46
CA ALA A 248 -0.49 9.43 -24.87
C ALA A 248 0.42 10.05 -25.93
N HIS A 249 -0.16 10.83 -26.87
CA HIS A 249 0.62 11.64 -27.79
C HIS A 249 1.35 12.78 -27.06
N GLY A 250 2.68 12.68 -27.04
CA GLY A 250 3.55 13.65 -26.37
C GLY A 250 3.84 13.34 -24.90
N LEU A 251 3.32 12.23 -24.36
CA LEU A 251 3.74 11.71 -23.05
C LEU A 251 5.25 11.40 -23.08
N ARG A 252 6.00 11.93 -22.11
CA ARG A 252 7.45 11.75 -22.02
C ARG A 252 7.75 10.77 -20.90
N LEU A 253 8.27 9.62 -21.27
CA LEU A 253 8.59 8.54 -20.35
C LEU A 253 10.07 8.20 -20.38
N ALA A 254 10.67 8.02 -19.21
CA ALA A 254 11.92 7.28 -19.08
C ALA A 254 11.61 5.80 -18.76
N VAL A 255 12.47 4.90 -19.21
CA VAL A 255 12.47 3.50 -18.80
C VAL A 255 13.80 3.23 -18.11
N ASN A 256 13.77 2.96 -16.81
CA ASN A 256 14.97 2.71 -16.02
C ASN A 256 15.23 1.21 -15.93
N TRP A 257 16.33 0.75 -16.54
CA TRP A 257 16.79 -0.62 -16.53
C TRP A 257 17.80 -0.95 -15.42
N ALA A 258 18.18 0.05 -14.61
CA ALA A 258 19.10 -0.17 -13.51
C ALA A 258 18.46 -1.02 -12.40
N GLY A 259 19.30 -1.74 -11.65
CA GLY A 259 18.89 -2.61 -10.57
C GLY A 259 18.86 -4.09 -10.95
N GLU A 260 18.12 -4.90 -10.18
CA GLU A 260 17.99 -6.33 -10.45
C GLU A 260 17.26 -6.56 -11.78
N GLU A 261 17.79 -7.46 -12.60
CA GLU A 261 17.26 -7.70 -13.92
C GLU A 261 15.89 -8.38 -13.91
N ALA A 262 14.95 -7.82 -14.63
CA ALA A 262 13.70 -8.49 -14.94
C ALA A 262 13.94 -9.77 -15.75
N GLY A 263 13.19 -10.83 -15.44
CA GLY A 263 13.25 -12.07 -16.19
C GLY A 263 12.84 -11.90 -17.67
N PRO A 264 13.20 -12.85 -18.55
CA PRO A 264 12.97 -12.71 -20.01
C PRO A 264 11.52 -12.40 -20.40
N ALA A 265 10.55 -13.03 -19.74
CA ALA A 265 9.13 -12.81 -20.00
C ALA A 265 8.69 -11.37 -19.64
N GLN A 266 9.18 -10.84 -18.53
CA GLN A 266 8.91 -9.47 -18.09
C GLN A 266 9.56 -8.45 -19.05
N ARG A 267 10.80 -8.68 -19.45
CA ARG A 267 11.50 -7.85 -20.45
C ARG A 267 10.73 -7.79 -21.77
N GLN A 268 10.21 -8.93 -22.25
CA GLN A 268 9.39 -8.97 -23.45
C GLN A 268 8.13 -8.12 -23.30
N ARG A 269 7.42 -8.23 -22.17
CA ARG A 269 6.21 -7.43 -21.89
C ARG A 269 6.52 -5.93 -21.84
N TYR A 270 7.64 -5.53 -21.25
CA TYR A 270 8.07 -4.13 -21.28
C TYR A 270 8.41 -3.66 -22.69
N ALA A 271 9.06 -4.48 -23.51
CA ALA A 271 9.33 -4.14 -24.91
C ALA A 271 8.03 -3.94 -25.71
N GLU A 272 7.05 -4.81 -25.54
CA GLU A 272 5.72 -4.69 -26.16
C GLU A 272 5.00 -3.39 -25.71
N LEU A 273 5.03 -3.08 -24.41
CA LEU A 273 4.47 -1.86 -23.85
C LEU A 273 5.15 -0.60 -24.42
N ILE A 274 6.48 -0.58 -24.45
CA ILE A 274 7.28 0.54 -24.99
C ILE A 274 6.93 0.79 -26.46
N GLU A 275 6.81 -0.26 -27.27
CA GLU A 275 6.45 -0.14 -28.68
C GLU A 275 5.01 0.38 -28.85
N ALA A 276 4.07 -0.09 -28.04
CA ALA A 276 2.70 0.40 -28.05
C ALA A 276 2.63 1.91 -27.69
N LEU A 277 3.40 2.33 -26.71
CA LEU A 277 3.50 3.72 -26.29
C LEU A 277 4.12 4.60 -27.39
N ARG A 278 5.22 4.16 -28.01
CA ARG A 278 5.84 4.86 -29.16
C ARG A 278 4.88 4.97 -30.32
N SER A 279 4.14 3.91 -30.62
CA SER A 279 3.11 3.90 -31.67
C SER A 279 1.96 4.85 -31.38
N ALA A 280 1.63 5.08 -30.12
CA ALA A 280 0.65 6.07 -29.67
C ALA A 280 1.19 7.52 -29.64
N GLY A 281 2.47 7.71 -30.00
CA GLY A 281 3.11 9.03 -30.08
C GLY A 281 3.81 9.46 -28.78
N ALA A 282 4.00 8.58 -27.82
CA ALA A 282 4.80 8.87 -26.64
C ALA A 282 6.29 8.97 -26.99
N GLN A 283 7.00 9.85 -26.29
CA GLN A 283 8.45 9.96 -26.34
C GLN A 283 9.03 9.08 -25.23
N VAL A 284 9.73 8.01 -25.61
CA VAL A 284 10.28 7.05 -24.64
C VAL A 284 11.81 7.04 -24.77
N CYS A 285 12.51 7.42 -23.69
CA CYS A 285 13.95 7.27 -23.54
C CYS A 285 14.26 6.13 -22.55
N GLU A 286 15.42 5.50 -22.71
CA GLU A 286 15.89 4.43 -21.85
C GLU A 286 17.10 4.93 -21.05
N ILE A 287 17.15 4.58 -19.77
CA ILE A 287 18.21 4.97 -18.84
C ILE A 287 18.66 3.77 -18.00
N GLU A 288 19.90 3.81 -17.51
CA GLU A 288 20.50 2.76 -16.69
C GLU A 288 21.24 3.33 -15.46
N GLN A 289 21.02 4.61 -15.13
CA GLN A 289 21.81 5.30 -14.12
C GLN A 289 21.19 5.32 -12.73
N LEU A 290 19.90 5.01 -12.61
CA LEU A 290 19.16 5.12 -11.35
C LEU A 290 19.04 3.75 -10.66
N GLY A 291 20.19 3.17 -10.30
CA GLY A 291 20.30 1.97 -9.47
C GLY A 291 20.26 2.27 -7.97
N ASP A 292 20.33 1.22 -7.16
CA ASP A 292 20.31 1.30 -5.72
C ASP A 292 21.46 2.13 -5.15
N GLU A 293 21.15 2.83 -4.07
CA GLU A 293 22.10 3.61 -3.30
C GLU A 293 22.22 3.10 -1.87
N PRO A 294 23.45 2.95 -1.34
CA PRO A 294 23.61 2.53 0.03
C PRO A 294 23.14 3.61 1.02
N GLY A 295 22.39 3.20 2.04
CA GLY A 295 21.95 4.10 3.12
C GLY A 295 20.54 3.90 3.59
N MET A 296 19.68 3.25 2.81
CA MET A 296 18.28 3.00 3.18
C MET A 296 18.17 2.17 4.45
N GLU A 297 18.88 1.04 4.54
CA GLU A 297 18.92 0.21 5.75
C GLU A 297 19.47 0.99 6.96
N ALA A 298 20.48 1.86 6.75
CA ALA A 298 21.00 2.67 7.82
C ALA A 298 19.98 3.67 8.37
N LEU A 299 19.13 4.26 7.52
CA LEU A 299 18.02 5.11 7.96
C LEU A 299 17.03 4.31 8.78
N MET A 300 16.56 3.17 8.27
CA MET A 300 15.62 2.31 8.99
C MET A 300 16.16 1.89 10.37
N GLN A 301 17.41 1.42 10.44
CA GLN A 301 18.03 1.03 11.71
C GLN A 301 18.20 2.19 12.70
N CYS A 302 18.47 3.40 12.21
CA CYS A 302 18.63 4.58 13.08
C CYS A 302 17.29 5.15 13.56
N GLU A 303 16.23 5.03 12.77
CA GLU A 303 14.94 5.65 13.04
C GLU A 303 13.95 4.70 13.73
N PHE A 304 13.95 3.41 13.39
CA PHE A 304 12.93 2.44 13.82
C PHE A 304 12.64 2.45 15.31
N ARG A 305 13.70 2.39 16.15
CA ARG A 305 13.52 2.36 17.60
C ARG A 305 12.86 3.63 18.13
N GLU A 306 13.37 4.79 17.74
CA GLU A 306 12.87 6.08 18.22
C GLU A 306 11.43 6.32 17.75
N ASP A 307 11.15 6.02 16.48
CA ASP A 307 9.84 6.23 15.89
C ASP A 307 8.79 5.29 16.48
N LEU A 308 9.14 4.00 16.65
CA LEU A 308 8.28 3.03 17.29
C LEU A 308 7.99 3.38 18.76
N GLU A 309 9.02 3.75 19.53
CA GLU A 309 8.86 4.14 20.94
C GLU A 309 8.05 5.44 21.07
N ALA A 310 8.16 6.38 20.13
CA ALA A 310 7.33 7.58 20.08
C ALA A 310 5.86 7.25 19.79
N TYR A 311 5.58 6.35 18.85
CA TYR A 311 4.22 5.84 18.60
C TYR A 311 3.64 5.17 19.86
N LEU A 312 4.40 4.23 20.45
CA LEU A 312 3.96 3.47 21.62
C LEU A 312 3.74 4.35 22.88
N ALA A 313 4.43 5.49 22.98
CA ALA A 313 4.24 6.43 24.08
C ALA A 313 2.82 7.05 24.10
N GLU A 314 2.20 7.20 22.94
CA GLU A 314 0.85 7.75 22.78
C GLU A 314 -0.27 6.71 22.98
N HIS A 315 0.06 5.42 23.09
CA HIS A 315 -0.89 4.31 23.16
C HIS A 315 -0.85 3.60 24.52
N GLU A 316 -1.97 3.02 24.94
CA GLU A 316 -2.05 2.19 26.13
C GLU A 316 -1.76 0.73 25.76
N VAL A 317 -0.49 0.36 25.75
CA VAL A 317 0.02 -0.95 25.39
C VAL A 317 1.04 -1.42 26.44
N ALA A 318 1.13 -2.73 26.69
CA ALA A 318 2.03 -3.29 27.68
C ALA A 318 3.52 -3.12 27.30
N CYS A 319 3.84 -3.31 26.01
CA CYS A 319 5.19 -3.16 25.47
C CYS A 319 5.42 -1.72 24.98
N LYS A 320 6.01 -0.86 25.81
CA LYS A 320 6.24 0.58 25.52
C LYS A 320 7.55 0.87 24.79
N THR A 321 8.45 -0.09 24.65
CA THR A 321 9.79 0.09 24.08
C THR A 321 10.18 -1.09 23.21
N LEU A 322 11.06 -0.86 22.24
CA LEU A 322 11.63 -1.94 21.42
C LEU A 322 12.29 -3.02 22.29
N ALA A 323 12.98 -2.62 23.36
CA ALA A 323 13.56 -3.56 24.31
C ALA A 323 12.51 -4.42 25.04
N SER A 324 11.31 -3.88 25.32
CA SER A 324 10.23 -4.68 25.92
C SER A 324 9.61 -5.65 24.90
N ILE A 325 9.52 -5.26 23.64
CA ILE A 325 9.06 -6.14 22.53
C ILE A 325 10.05 -7.28 22.34
N VAL A 326 11.36 -7.02 22.27
CA VAL A 326 12.40 -8.05 22.14
C VAL A 326 12.32 -9.05 23.30
N ARG A 327 12.22 -8.57 24.56
CA ARG A 327 12.02 -9.46 25.72
C ARG A 327 10.73 -10.28 25.66
N PHE A 328 9.65 -9.70 25.15
CA PHE A 328 8.40 -10.43 24.94
C PHE A 328 8.60 -11.61 23.95
N TYR A 329 9.32 -11.36 22.84
CA TYR A 329 9.63 -12.40 21.85
C TYR A 329 10.52 -13.52 22.44
N GLU A 330 11.54 -13.14 23.21
CA GLU A 330 12.42 -14.10 23.91
C GLU A 330 11.66 -14.96 24.94
N ALA A 331 10.65 -14.39 25.58
CA ALA A 331 9.79 -15.09 26.53
C ALA A 331 8.76 -16.03 25.85
N HIS A 332 8.46 -15.79 24.55
CA HIS A 332 7.47 -16.55 23.78
C HIS A 332 8.05 -17.13 22.48
N PRO A 333 9.17 -17.87 22.53
CA PRO A 333 9.92 -18.26 21.32
C PRO A 333 9.11 -19.16 20.37
N ALA A 334 8.24 -20.02 20.89
CA ALA A 334 7.41 -20.90 20.08
C ALA A 334 6.42 -20.14 19.20
N THR A 335 5.95 -18.99 19.63
CA THR A 335 5.00 -18.15 18.89
C THR A 335 5.74 -17.12 18.04
N CYS A 336 6.74 -16.42 18.63
CA CYS A 336 7.30 -15.20 18.02
C CYS A 336 8.57 -15.43 17.20
N LEU A 337 9.33 -16.53 17.44
CA LEU A 337 10.66 -16.70 16.85
C LEU A 337 10.75 -17.77 15.75
N ARG A 338 9.65 -18.05 15.05
CA ARG A 338 9.65 -19.02 13.95
C ARG A 338 10.71 -18.69 12.87
N TYR A 339 10.90 -17.41 12.57
CA TYR A 339 11.89 -16.90 11.61
C TYR A 339 12.96 -16.03 12.28
N GLY A 340 12.98 -15.98 13.64
CA GLY A 340 13.87 -15.10 14.39
C GLY A 340 13.35 -13.65 14.48
N MET A 341 14.24 -12.73 14.88
CA MET A 341 13.94 -11.29 15.03
C MET A 341 15.16 -10.41 14.71
N HIS A 342 15.84 -10.74 13.63
CA HIS A 342 17.12 -10.15 13.25
C HIS A 342 17.07 -8.62 13.19
N TYR A 343 16.07 -8.04 12.51
CA TYR A 343 15.97 -6.59 12.35
C TYR A 343 15.62 -5.88 13.67
N LEU A 344 14.76 -6.46 14.50
CA LEU A 344 14.44 -5.89 15.82
C LEU A 344 15.68 -5.85 16.72
N GLN A 345 16.49 -6.93 16.72
CA GLN A 345 17.76 -6.98 17.47
C GLN A 345 18.80 -6.01 16.90
N ALA A 346 18.93 -5.93 15.58
CA ALA A 346 19.83 -4.99 14.93
C ALA A 346 19.48 -3.53 15.24
N ALA A 347 18.20 -3.17 15.17
CA ALA A 347 17.73 -1.82 15.52
C ALA A 347 17.92 -1.50 17.01
N LEU A 348 17.74 -2.51 17.91
CA LEU A 348 17.97 -2.34 19.33
C LEU A 348 19.46 -2.13 19.64
N ALA A 349 20.35 -2.89 18.97
CA ALA A 349 21.79 -2.85 19.18
C ALA A 349 22.47 -1.63 18.52
N ALA A 350 21.97 -1.21 17.34
CA ALA A 350 22.61 -0.16 16.57
C ALA A 350 22.65 1.19 17.31
N GLY A 351 21.61 1.49 18.10
CA GLY A 351 21.42 2.83 18.63
C GLY A 351 21.47 3.91 17.52
N ARG A 352 21.12 5.13 17.83
CA ARG A 352 21.31 6.22 16.87
C ARG A 352 22.74 6.71 16.91
N SER A 353 23.56 6.32 15.94
CA SER A 353 24.85 6.98 15.67
C SER A 353 24.59 8.24 14.86
N GLU A 354 24.80 9.43 15.46
CA GLU A 354 24.58 10.71 14.77
C GLU A 354 25.38 10.81 13.46
N ALA A 355 26.63 10.31 13.45
CA ALA A 355 27.46 10.34 12.24
C ALA A 355 26.93 9.41 11.15
N ARG A 356 26.48 8.20 11.50
CA ARG A 356 25.89 7.24 10.55
C ARG A 356 24.57 7.75 9.99
N TYR A 357 23.74 8.33 10.85
CA TYR A 357 22.47 8.90 10.46
C TYR A 357 22.64 10.10 9.53
N ALA A 358 23.53 11.06 9.89
CA ALA A 358 23.86 12.21 9.05
C ALA A 358 24.38 11.77 7.67
N GLN A 359 25.29 10.79 7.62
CA GLN A 359 25.80 10.25 6.36
C GLN A 359 24.70 9.63 5.49
N ALA A 360 23.75 8.89 6.10
CA ALA A 360 22.64 8.29 5.36
C ALA A 360 21.69 9.36 4.79
N LEU A 361 21.42 10.43 5.54
CA LEU A 361 20.63 11.57 5.06
C LEU A 361 21.35 12.34 3.92
N GLU A 362 22.66 12.53 4.01
CA GLU A 362 23.44 13.15 2.93
C GLU A 362 23.40 12.33 1.65
N ARG A 363 23.57 11.00 1.75
CA ARG A 363 23.44 10.08 0.62
C ARG A 363 22.05 10.12 0.00
N ARG A 364 21.00 10.14 0.85
CA ARG A 364 19.62 10.27 0.40
C ARG A 364 19.39 11.57 -0.36
N ALA A 365 19.91 12.69 0.16
CA ALA A 365 19.81 13.99 -0.50
C ALA A 365 20.50 13.98 -1.87
N ALA A 366 21.72 13.43 -1.95
CA ALA A 366 22.47 13.30 -3.21
C ALA A 366 21.75 12.37 -4.21
N ALA A 367 21.22 11.23 -3.75
CA ALA A 367 20.43 10.31 -4.58
C ALA A 367 19.19 11.01 -5.14
N ARG A 368 18.47 11.75 -4.29
CA ARG A 368 17.30 12.52 -4.69
C ARG A 368 17.64 13.57 -5.75
N GLU A 369 18.69 14.34 -5.54
CA GLU A 369 19.13 15.37 -6.50
C GLU A 369 19.49 14.75 -7.86
N ARG A 370 20.20 13.60 -7.87
CA ARG A 370 20.52 12.87 -9.08
C ARG A 370 19.25 12.42 -9.81
N VAL A 371 18.28 11.84 -9.10
CA VAL A 371 17.00 11.44 -9.73
C VAL A 371 16.24 12.63 -10.28
N LEU A 372 16.18 13.75 -9.54
CA LEU A 372 15.54 14.98 -10.00
C LEU A 372 16.18 15.52 -11.28
N GLN A 373 17.49 15.43 -11.42
CA GLN A 373 18.23 15.87 -12.59
C GLN A 373 17.98 14.94 -13.80
N GLU A 374 18.04 13.64 -13.60
CA GLU A 374 17.84 12.63 -14.67
C GLU A 374 16.42 12.64 -15.21
N LEU A 375 15.42 12.88 -14.34
CA LEU A 375 14.00 12.81 -14.70
C LEU A 375 13.34 14.18 -14.90
N LYS A 376 14.10 15.27 -14.97
CA LYS A 376 13.56 16.64 -15.06
C LYS A 376 12.64 16.89 -16.25
N ASP A 377 12.90 16.21 -17.37
CA ASP A 377 12.22 16.43 -18.65
C ASP A 377 11.19 15.34 -18.98
N VAL A 378 10.92 14.41 -18.04
CA VAL A 378 9.94 13.34 -18.23
C VAL A 378 8.73 13.52 -17.31
N ASP A 379 7.60 12.94 -17.71
CA ASP A 379 6.36 12.99 -16.95
C ASP A 379 6.27 11.83 -15.93
N ALA A 380 6.90 10.68 -16.27
CA ALA A 380 7.06 9.53 -15.39
C ALA A 380 8.25 8.67 -15.84
N CYS A 381 8.74 7.84 -14.93
CA CYS A 381 9.74 6.82 -15.18
C CYS A 381 9.15 5.43 -14.90
N LEU A 382 9.21 4.53 -15.90
CA LEU A 382 8.89 3.12 -15.75
C LEU A 382 10.10 2.40 -15.13
N MET A 383 9.90 1.74 -14.01
CA MET A 383 10.89 0.87 -13.38
C MET A 383 10.92 -0.48 -14.11
N ALA A 384 11.91 -0.69 -14.95
CA ALA A 384 12.10 -1.92 -15.70
C ALA A 384 13.14 -2.86 -15.06
N GLY A 385 14.14 -2.31 -14.37
CA GLY A 385 14.98 -3.02 -13.42
C GLY A 385 14.49 -2.75 -11.98
N TRP A 386 14.61 -3.75 -11.10
CA TRP A 386 14.14 -3.63 -9.73
C TRP A 386 15.14 -2.84 -8.88
N SER A 387 14.76 -1.65 -8.40
CA SER A 387 15.64 -0.75 -7.64
C SER A 387 14.88 0.06 -6.58
N ASP A 388 15.48 0.19 -5.40
CA ASP A 388 14.97 0.98 -4.26
C ASP A 388 15.12 2.49 -4.43
N ILE A 389 15.74 2.97 -5.51
CA ILE A 389 16.11 4.38 -5.68
C ILE A 389 14.94 5.36 -5.46
N MET A 390 13.77 5.02 -5.95
CA MET A 390 12.58 5.88 -5.80
C MET A 390 12.11 5.97 -4.35
N HIS A 391 12.23 4.87 -3.58
CA HIS A 391 11.90 4.83 -2.16
C HIS A 391 12.93 5.63 -1.36
N PHE A 392 14.22 5.36 -1.58
CA PHE A 392 15.30 6.07 -0.92
C PHE A 392 15.26 7.58 -1.20
N ALA A 393 14.98 7.99 -2.43
CA ALA A 393 14.80 9.39 -2.79
C ALA A 393 13.48 10.01 -2.27
N GLY A 394 12.56 9.21 -1.73
CA GLY A 394 11.27 9.66 -1.19
C GLY A 394 10.29 10.14 -2.26
N LEU A 395 10.36 9.58 -3.46
CA LEU A 395 9.53 9.98 -4.60
C LEU A 395 8.16 9.30 -4.56
N PRO A 396 7.13 9.90 -5.16
CA PRO A 396 5.86 9.24 -5.39
C PRO A 396 6.03 8.14 -6.43
N SER A 397 5.30 7.04 -6.23
CA SER A 397 5.26 5.92 -7.17
C SER A 397 3.86 5.31 -7.23
N ILE A 398 3.54 4.67 -8.34
CA ILE A 398 2.25 4.01 -8.55
C ILE A 398 2.46 2.72 -9.35
N ALA A 399 1.89 1.64 -8.84
CA ALA A 399 1.81 0.37 -9.56
C ALA A 399 0.54 0.32 -10.40
N LEU A 400 0.66 -0.25 -11.59
CA LEU A 400 -0.45 -0.49 -12.52
C LEU A 400 -0.43 -1.95 -12.97
N PRO A 401 -1.58 -2.54 -13.30
CA PRO A 401 -1.64 -3.84 -13.94
C PRO A 401 -0.85 -3.87 -15.27
N LEU A 402 -0.17 -4.97 -15.56
CA LEU A 402 0.51 -5.20 -16.84
C LEU A 402 -0.07 -6.41 -17.61
N GLY A 403 -0.96 -7.16 -16.99
CA GLY A 403 -1.60 -8.36 -17.54
C GLY A 403 -1.28 -9.62 -16.76
N MET A 404 -1.62 -10.77 -17.33
CA MET A 404 -1.38 -12.08 -16.73
C MET A 404 -0.13 -12.73 -17.33
N ALA A 405 0.66 -13.40 -16.50
CA ALA A 405 1.73 -14.28 -16.95
C ALA A 405 1.17 -15.62 -17.45
N GLN A 406 1.99 -16.41 -18.12
CA GLN A 406 1.60 -17.72 -18.66
C GLN A 406 1.21 -18.73 -17.56
N ASP A 407 1.75 -18.57 -16.37
CA ASP A 407 1.46 -19.39 -15.18
C ASP A 407 0.13 -19.00 -14.47
N GLY A 408 -0.60 -18.01 -15.00
CA GLY A 408 -1.85 -17.52 -14.44
C GLY A 408 -1.66 -16.53 -13.28
N THR A 409 -0.45 -16.04 -13.05
CA THR A 409 -0.18 -15.00 -12.04
C THR A 409 -0.33 -13.60 -12.64
N PRO A 410 -0.86 -12.63 -11.89
CA PRO A 410 -0.85 -11.23 -12.31
C PRO A 410 0.56 -10.69 -12.42
N ARG A 411 0.72 -9.68 -13.27
CA ARG A 411 1.94 -8.88 -13.36
C ARG A 411 1.57 -7.41 -13.39
N GLY A 412 2.38 -6.62 -12.72
CA GLY A 412 2.26 -5.17 -12.70
C GLY A 412 3.51 -4.48 -13.24
N MET A 413 3.37 -3.18 -13.45
CA MET A 413 4.45 -2.24 -13.72
C MET A 413 4.44 -1.15 -12.66
N ILE A 414 5.60 -0.56 -12.37
CA ILE A 414 5.72 0.53 -11.41
C ILE A 414 6.20 1.78 -12.16
N LEU A 415 5.48 2.86 -11.97
CA LEU A 415 5.86 4.20 -12.40
C LEU A 415 6.28 5.01 -11.19
N TYR A 416 7.28 5.87 -11.34
CA TYR A 416 7.64 6.88 -10.36
C TYR A 416 8.00 8.19 -11.03
N GLY A 417 8.03 9.28 -10.29
CA GLY A 417 8.28 10.59 -10.89
C GLY A 417 8.72 11.62 -9.88
N THR A 418 9.22 12.74 -10.39
CA THR A 418 9.70 13.88 -9.60
C THR A 418 8.60 14.89 -9.28
N ASP A 419 7.56 14.93 -10.10
CA ASP A 419 6.34 15.74 -9.93
C ASP A 419 5.15 14.79 -9.77
N GLU A 420 4.54 14.79 -8.58
CA GLU A 420 3.43 13.90 -8.25
C GLU A 420 2.22 14.11 -9.18
N THR A 421 1.90 15.36 -9.52
CA THR A 421 0.77 15.67 -10.40
C THR A 421 0.97 15.11 -11.82
N ARG A 422 2.17 15.27 -12.37
CA ARG A 422 2.51 14.72 -13.69
C ARG A 422 2.48 13.19 -13.67
N LEU A 423 3.09 12.58 -12.64
CA LEU A 423 3.08 11.12 -12.46
C LEU A 423 1.66 10.56 -12.45
N LEU A 424 0.78 11.14 -11.65
CA LEU A 424 -0.60 10.64 -11.50
C LEU A 424 -1.43 10.81 -12.78
N ARG A 425 -1.21 11.90 -13.51
CA ARG A 425 -1.83 12.12 -14.83
C ARG A 425 -1.24 11.17 -15.89
N ALA A 426 0.06 10.89 -15.83
CA ALA A 426 0.70 9.88 -16.68
C ALA A 426 0.14 8.47 -16.37
N ALA A 427 -0.05 8.14 -15.10
CA ALA A 427 -0.63 6.86 -14.69
C ALA A 427 -2.05 6.64 -15.25
N LEU A 428 -2.90 7.68 -15.24
CA LEU A 428 -4.22 7.62 -15.90
C LEU A 428 -4.14 7.35 -17.40
N ALA A 429 -3.15 7.93 -18.09
CA ALA A 429 -2.92 7.65 -19.51
C ALA A 429 -2.38 6.22 -19.71
N MET A 430 -1.43 5.80 -18.86
CA MET A 430 -0.79 4.48 -18.92
C MET A 430 -1.77 3.35 -18.62
N GLU A 431 -2.80 3.57 -17.82
CA GLU A 431 -3.83 2.56 -17.51
C GLU A 431 -4.51 2.04 -18.79
N THR A 432 -4.59 2.84 -19.86
CA THR A 432 -5.15 2.40 -21.14
C THR A 432 -4.29 1.39 -21.88
N PHE A 433 -3.02 1.26 -21.49
CA PHE A 433 -2.07 0.26 -22.00
C PHE A 433 -1.92 -0.94 -21.06
N ALA A 434 -2.62 -0.90 -19.91
CA ALA A 434 -2.65 -2.01 -18.96
C ALA A 434 -3.27 -3.25 -19.62
N GLY A 435 -2.65 -4.40 -19.40
CA GLY A 435 -3.22 -5.66 -19.84
C GLY A 435 -4.39 -6.08 -18.94
N PRO A 436 -5.34 -6.87 -19.46
CA PRO A 436 -6.45 -7.36 -18.66
C PRO A 436 -5.94 -8.29 -17.54
N ILE A 437 -6.51 -8.12 -16.35
CA ILE A 437 -6.30 -9.01 -15.22
C ILE A 437 -7.54 -9.90 -15.08
N ALA A 438 -7.34 -11.20 -15.16
CA ALA A 438 -8.41 -12.14 -14.86
C ALA A 438 -8.71 -12.09 -13.34
N PRO A 439 -9.99 -12.05 -12.93
CA PRO A 439 -10.31 -12.10 -11.51
C PRO A 439 -9.81 -13.42 -10.90
N PRO A 440 -9.36 -13.40 -9.64
CA PRO A 440 -9.01 -14.64 -8.96
C PRO A 440 -10.26 -15.52 -8.76
N PRO A 441 -10.08 -16.85 -8.55
CA PRO A 441 -11.19 -17.79 -8.39
C PRO A 441 -11.84 -17.69 -6.99
N VAL A 442 -12.32 -16.51 -6.63
CA VAL A 442 -13.00 -16.21 -5.38
C VAL A 442 -14.50 -16.03 -5.66
N GLY A 443 -15.24 -17.07 -5.77
CA GLY A 443 -16.70 -17.23 -5.82
C GLY A 443 -17.56 -16.08 -6.32
#